data_f58a5ac0d2f3591dff4ff6132949c9c1
#
_entry.id   f58a5ac0d2f3591dff4ff6132949c9c1
#
_cell.length_a   1.000
_cell.length_b   1.000
_cell.length_c   1.000
_cell.angle_alpha   90.00
_cell.angle_beta   90.00
_cell.angle_gamma   90.00
#
_symmetry.space_group_name_H-M   'P 1'
#
loop_
_entity.id
_entity.type
_entity.pdbx_description
1 polymer ?
#
loop_
_entity_poly.entity_id
_entity_poly.type
_entity_poly.pdbx_seq_one_letter_code
_entity_poly.pdbx_strand_id
1 'polypeptide(L)'
;MKTPKLFKQCISVFMVILALSAGCSKKSMSVSGNGGGSNSFKVIGYLPNGTSLSAGANQVDFGKITHLYVAFINPDSLGNLTGTTDLKAVAALAHAKNVQIMASIGGGGAPKYYPSFLIGDKKSKLIKDLVNLAVDNNLDGIDVDLEGALIDANYENFVIDLAAALRQKNKQITAAIATVYKDQFTDKALAQFDFVNIMSYDRTGPWRPDKPGPHAPYSMAEEDLDYWLNTRKIPREKLTLGLPFYGYGFGGNAPESVSYKGILKQYPDSINQDEMHLNGGMVYYNGLPTIRKKTQLAKERVSGVMIWQLLQDTTGARSMLGEIDGVIRGK
;
A
#
# COMPACT_ATOMS: atom_id res chain seq x y z
N MET A 1 29.70 59.76 71.19
CA MET A 1 28.89 60.06 72.40
C MET A 1 27.81 58.99 72.51
N LYS A 2 27.94 58.18 73.54
CA LYS A 2 26.92 57.54 74.38
C LYS A 2 25.79 56.75 73.71
N THR A 3 25.90 55.43 73.91
CA THR A 3 24.82 54.42 74.06
C THR A 3 23.70 54.92 75.02
N PRO A 4 22.51 54.29 75.14
CA PRO A 4 22.49 52.95 75.73
C PRO A 4 21.40 51.96 75.17
N LYS A 5 21.64 50.70 75.59
CA LYS A 5 20.81 49.51 75.62
C LYS A 5 19.42 49.75 76.24
N LEU A 6 18.43 48.96 75.82
CA LEU A 6 17.50 48.29 76.76
C LEU A 6 16.93 46.98 76.22
N PHE A 7 17.03 46.04 77.11
CA PHE A 7 16.49 44.66 77.15
C PHE A 7 14.95 44.67 77.29
N LYS A 8 14.30 43.64 76.75
CA LYS A 8 13.24 42.85 77.45
C LYS A 8 12.61 41.88 76.43
N GLN A 9 12.85 40.66 76.71
CA GLN A 9 12.02 39.63 77.38
C GLN A 9 11.03 38.85 76.43
N CYS A 10 11.29 37.55 76.47
CA CYS A 10 10.54 36.42 75.92
C CYS A 10 9.05 36.43 76.32
N ILE A 11 8.19 36.06 75.41
CA ILE A 11 6.99 35.27 75.70
C ILE A 11 6.84 34.25 74.61
N SER A 12 7.01 33.00 75.02
CA SER A 12 6.71 31.80 74.18
C SER A 12 5.21 31.58 74.12
N VAL A 13 4.64 31.64 72.96
CA VAL A 13 3.27 31.13 72.71
C VAL A 13 3.39 29.89 71.81
N PHE A 14 3.14 28.76 72.39
CA PHE A 14 2.95 27.51 71.68
C PHE A 14 1.66 27.60 70.88
N MET A 15 1.76 27.64 69.54
CA MET A 15 0.63 27.47 68.63
C MET A 15 0.71 26.10 68.04
N VAL A 16 -0.19 25.23 68.46
CA VAL A 16 -0.40 23.89 67.85
C VAL A 16 -1.02 24.08 66.48
N ILE A 17 -0.24 23.86 65.46
CA ILE A 17 -0.75 23.84 64.07
C ILE A 17 -1.20 22.41 63.77
N LEU A 18 -2.52 22.19 63.72
CA LEU A 18 -3.15 21.00 63.20
C LEU A 18 -2.90 20.95 61.68
N ALA A 19 -2.02 20.04 61.22
CA ALA A 19 -1.82 19.80 59.80
C ALA A 19 -2.97 18.96 59.26
N LEU A 20 -3.92 19.61 58.60
CA LEU A 20 -4.89 18.97 57.72
C LEU A 20 -4.17 18.53 56.43
N SER A 21 -3.87 17.24 56.32
CA SER A 21 -3.39 16.64 55.10
C SER A 21 -4.55 16.57 54.09
N ALA A 22 -4.68 17.62 53.26
CA ALA A 22 -5.50 17.55 52.07
C ALA A 22 -4.76 16.66 51.03
N GLY A 23 -5.21 15.43 50.88
CA GLY A 23 -4.75 14.52 49.83
C GLY A 23 -5.10 15.08 48.45
N CYS A 24 -4.12 15.71 47.80
CA CYS A 24 -4.23 16.02 46.38
C CYS A 24 -4.09 14.74 45.58
N SER A 25 -5.24 14.11 45.31
CA SER A 25 -5.34 13.08 44.27
C SER A 25 -4.98 13.75 42.93
N LYS A 26 -3.77 13.49 42.43
CA LYS A 26 -3.41 13.80 41.04
C LYS A 26 -4.24 12.90 40.13
N LYS A 27 -5.39 13.41 39.69
CA LYS A 27 -6.09 12.88 38.53
C LYS A 27 -5.13 13.07 37.35
N SER A 28 -4.48 11.98 36.94
CA SER A 28 -3.79 11.93 35.67
C SER A 28 -4.84 12.14 34.57
N MET A 29 -4.86 13.34 34.02
CA MET A 29 -5.49 13.57 32.74
C MET A 29 -4.74 12.70 31.74
N SER A 30 -5.33 11.57 31.34
CA SER A 30 -4.96 10.92 30.11
C SER A 30 -5.33 11.87 28.98
N VAL A 31 -4.35 12.61 28.51
CA VAL A 31 -4.43 13.27 27.22
C VAL A 31 -4.55 12.12 26.22
N SER A 32 -5.76 11.85 25.74
CA SER A 32 -5.95 11.05 24.53
C SER A 32 -5.40 11.89 23.39
N GLY A 33 -4.11 11.76 23.14
CA GLY A 33 -3.46 12.26 21.95
C GLY A 33 -4.01 11.47 20.75
N ASN A 34 -5.05 11.99 20.13
CA ASN A 34 -5.36 11.65 18.75
C ASN A 34 -4.21 12.19 17.90
N GLY A 35 -3.38 11.31 17.33
CA GLY A 35 -2.31 11.71 16.44
C GLY A 35 -1.02 10.91 16.58
N GLY A 36 -1.12 9.60 16.82
CA GLY A 36 -0.02 8.68 16.66
C GLY A 36 -0.46 7.59 15.70
N GLY A 37 -0.17 7.75 14.42
CA GLY A 37 -0.31 6.66 13.47
C GLY A 37 0.46 5.47 14.03
N SER A 38 -0.25 4.46 14.53
CA SER A 38 0.31 3.15 14.79
C SER A 38 1.03 2.75 13.50
N ASN A 39 2.34 2.52 13.56
CA ASN A 39 3.14 1.94 12.48
C ASN A 39 2.72 0.47 12.29
N SER A 40 1.43 0.25 12.05
CA SER A 40 0.93 -1.08 11.76
C SER A 40 1.43 -1.50 10.39
N PHE A 41 1.88 -2.74 10.29
CA PHE A 41 2.33 -3.32 9.04
C PHE A 41 1.20 -3.27 8.00
N LYS A 42 1.47 -2.67 6.84
CA LYS A 42 0.48 -2.47 5.78
C LYS A 42 0.25 -3.76 5.01
N VAL A 43 -1.00 -4.08 4.75
CA VAL A 43 -1.41 -5.13 3.80
C VAL A 43 -2.33 -4.46 2.78
N ILE A 44 -1.76 -4.19 1.60
CA ILE A 44 -2.44 -3.49 0.53
C ILE A 44 -2.92 -4.53 -0.48
N GLY A 45 -4.21 -4.54 -0.80
CA GLY A 45 -4.75 -5.43 -1.81
C GLY A 45 -5.35 -4.66 -2.98
N TYR A 46 -4.91 -4.97 -4.19
CA TYR A 46 -5.53 -4.45 -5.40
C TYR A 46 -6.78 -5.26 -5.73
N LEU A 47 -7.87 -4.56 -5.97
CA LEU A 47 -9.14 -5.09 -6.44
C LEU A 47 -9.40 -4.58 -7.86
N PRO A 48 -9.40 -5.45 -8.87
CA PRO A 48 -9.72 -5.05 -10.23
C PRO A 48 -11.12 -4.46 -10.32
N ASN A 49 -11.21 -3.32 -11.00
CA ASN A 49 -12.46 -2.67 -11.31
C ASN A 49 -13.12 -3.35 -12.53
N GLY A 50 -13.75 -4.48 -12.27
CA GLY A 50 -14.41 -5.31 -13.27
C GLY A 50 -15.86 -4.88 -13.54
N THR A 51 -16.67 -5.82 -14.04
CA THR A 51 -18.09 -5.56 -14.39
C THR A 51 -18.95 -5.16 -13.20
N SER A 52 -18.55 -5.50 -11.97
CA SER A 52 -19.18 -5.05 -10.73
C SER A 52 -18.14 -4.97 -9.63
N LEU A 53 -17.78 -3.75 -9.25
CA LEU A 53 -16.84 -3.49 -8.16
C LEU A 53 -17.38 -4.02 -6.82
N SER A 54 -18.68 -3.82 -6.55
CA SER A 54 -19.34 -4.32 -5.33
C SER A 54 -19.29 -5.85 -5.23
N ALA A 55 -19.50 -6.57 -6.33
CA ALA A 55 -19.41 -8.03 -6.34
C ALA A 55 -17.96 -8.52 -6.08
N GLY A 56 -16.97 -7.81 -6.60
CA GLY A 56 -15.56 -8.07 -6.29
C GLY A 56 -15.24 -7.81 -4.81
N ALA A 57 -15.67 -6.68 -4.28
CA ALA A 57 -15.44 -6.30 -2.89
C ALA A 57 -16.05 -7.30 -1.89
N ASN A 58 -17.21 -7.89 -2.21
CA ASN A 58 -17.84 -8.91 -1.37
C ASN A 58 -17.04 -10.22 -1.29
N GLN A 59 -16.04 -10.44 -2.13
CA GLN A 59 -15.14 -11.60 -2.07
C GLN A 59 -13.87 -11.32 -1.25
N VAL A 60 -13.64 -10.07 -0.85
CA VAL A 60 -12.44 -9.66 -0.11
C VAL A 60 -12.59 -9.95 1.37
N ASP A 61 -11.59 -10.61 1.98
CA ASP A 61 -11.49 -10.72 3.43
C ASP A 61 -10.86 -9.43 4.01
N PHE A 62 -11.71 -8.44 4.27
CA PHE A 62 -11.30 -7.16 4.85
C PHE A 62 -10.61 -7.28 6.21
N GLY A 63 -10.79 -8.39 6.92
CA GLY A 63 -10.12 -8.62 8.21
C GLY A 63 -8.61 -8.89 8.10
N LYS A 64 -8.11 -9.06 6.88
CA LYS A 64 -6.70 -9.38 6.60
C LYS A 64 -5.98 -8.32 5.79
N ILE A 65 -6.64 -7.24 5.40
CA ILE A 65 -6.02 -6.12 4.69
C ILE A 65 -6.17 -4.82 5.49
N THR A 66 -5.29 -3.88 5.23
CA THR A 66 -5.33 -2.52 5.81
C THR A 66 -5.73 -1.48 4.77
N HIS A 67 -5.49 -1.77 3.49
CA HIS A 67 -5.79 -0.89 2.37
C HIS A 67 -6.38 -1.69 1.21
N LEU A 68 -7.43 -1.14 0.61
CA LEU A 68 -8.02 -1.64 -0.64
C LEU A 68 -7.75 -0.64 -1.76
N TYR A 69 -7.12 -1.09 -2.84
CA TYR A 69 -6.85 -0.27 -4.02
C TYR A 69 -7.72 -0.72 -5.18
N VAL A 70 -8.58 0.18 -5.68
CA VAL A 70 -9.46 -0.11 -6.82
C VAL A 70 -8.70 0.16 -8.12
N ALA A 71 -8.44 -0.87 -8.91
CA ALA A 71 -7.60 -0.82 -10.11
C ALA A 71 -8.39 -1.25 -11.37
N PHE A 72 -8.49 -0.42 -12.38
CA PHE A 72 -7.95 0.92 -12.49
C PHE A 72 -9.05 1.91 -12.85
N ILE A 73 -8.90 3.14 -12.41
CA ILE A 73 -9.77 4.26 -12.78
C ILE A 73 -9.00 5.14 -13.75
N ASN A 74 -9.18 4.95 -15.04
CA ASN A 74 -8.44 5.66 -16.08
C ASN A 74 -9.33 6.63 -16.86
N PRO A 75 -8.77 7.72 -17.43
CA PRO A 75 -9.49 8.56 -18.34
C PRO A 75 -9.76 7.83 -19.66
N ASP A 76 -10.94 8.06 -20.24
CA ASP A 76 -11.23 7.74 -21.63
C ASP A 76 -10.48 8.70 -22.59
N SER A 77 -10.65 8.55 -23.90
CA SER A 77 -9.98 9.41 -24.89
C SER A 77 -10.42 10.88 -24.82
N LEU A 78 -11.54 11.16 -24.18
CA LEU A 78 -12.06 12.52 -23.94
C LEU A 78 -11.62 13.08 -22.59
N GLY A 79 -10.97 12.26 -21.75
CA GLY A 79 -10.47 12.63 -20.42
C GLY A 79 -11.52 12.53 -19.33
N ASN A 80 -12.58 11.73 -19.50
CA ASN A 80 -13.52 11.42 -18.44
C ASN A 80 -13.07 10.17 -17.70
N LEU A 81 -13.08 10.20 -16.38
CA LEU A 81 -12.72 9.02 -15.57
C LEU A 81 -13.77 7.92 -15.75
N THR A 82 -13.32 6.70 -16.00
CA THR A 82 -14.15 5.52 -16.22
C THR A 82 -14.04 4.55 -15.04
N GLY A 83 -15.04 3.66 -14.90
CA GLY A 83 -15.01 2.65 -13.83
C GLY A 83 -15.32 3.19 -12.44
N THR A 84 -16.05 4.29 -12.33
CA THR A 84 -16.36 4.97 -11.07
C THR A 84 -17.61 4.45 -10.37
N THR A 85 -18.32 3.49 -10.99
CA THR A 85 -19.54 2.91 -10.44
C THR A 85 -19.27 2.16 -9.14
N ASP A 86 -20.15 2.28 -8.16
CA ASP A 86 -20.09 1.64 -6.85
C ASP A 86 -18.94 2.07 -5.93
N LEU A 87 -18.02 2.97 -6.35
CA LEU A 87 -16.88 3.39 -5.52
C LEU A 87 -17.30 3.86 -4.14
N LYS A 88 -18.34 4.70 -4.04
CA LYS A 88 -18.82 5.23 -2.75
C LYS A 88 -19.37 4.12 -1.84
N ALA A 89 -20.06 3.15 -2.40
CA ALA A 89 -20.58 2.01 -1.64
C ALA A 89 -19.45 1.11 -1.13
N VAL A 90 -18.46 0.84 -1.99
CA VAL A 90 -17.28 0.05 -1.61
C VAL A 90 -16.41 0.80 -0.60
N ALA A 91 -16.29 2.13 -0.70
CA ALA A 91 -15.60 2.94 0.29
C ALA A 91 -16.28 2.84 1.68
N ALA A 92 -17.60 2.93 1.73
CA ALA A 92 -18.35 2.76 2.97
C ALA A 92 -18.15 1.36 3.57
N LEU A 93 -18.12 0.31 2.73
CA LEU A 93 -17.85 -1.06 3.17
C LEU A 93 -16.42 -1.22 3.74
N ALA A 94 -15.41 -0.67 3.07
CA ALA A 94 -14.02 -0.71 3.52
C ALA A 94 -13.85 0.01 4.87
N HIS A 95 -14.36 1.24 4.98
CA HIS A 95 -14.29 2.02 6.21
C HIS A 95 -15.02 1.37 7.39
N ALA A 96 -16.17 0.71 7.15
CA ALA A 96 -16.87 -0.07 8.19
C ALA A 96 -16.03 -1.24 8.73
N LYS A 97 -14.96 -1.63 8.02
CA LYS A 97 -13.98 -2.64 8.41
C LYS A 97 -12.62 -2.05 8.83
N ASN A 98 -12.54 -0.73 9.02
CA ASN A 98 -11.30 0.02 9.31
C ASN A 98 -10.21 -0.17 8.24
N VAL A 99 -10.60 -0.33 6.98
CA VAL A 99 -9.70 -0.45 5.83
C VAL A 99 -9.74 0.84 5.04
N GLN A 100 -8.56 1.41 4.74
CA GLN A 100 -8.44 2.56 3.85
C GLN A 100 -8.73 2.14 2.41
N ILE A 101 -9.27 3.06 1.60
CA ILE A 101 -9.56 2.79 0.19
C ILE A 101 -8.99 3.87 -0.71
N MET A 102 -8.33 3.46 -1.77
CA MET A 102 -7.76 4.36 -2.78
C MET A 102 -8.19 3.96 -4.17
N ALA A 103 -8.26 4.92 -5.08
CA ALA A 103 -8.36 4.64 -6.51
C ALA A 103 -6.97 4.63 -7.12
N SER A 104 -6.63 3.56 -7.83
CA SER A 104 -5.39 3.45 -8.61
C SER A 104 -5.63 3.84 -10.06
N ILE A 105 -4.69 4.62 -10.62
CA ILE A 105 -4.69 5.06 -12.03
C ILE A 105 -3.49 4.46 -12.75
N GLY A 106 -3.64 4.19 -14.05
CA GLY A 106 -2.56 3.63 -14.86
C GLY A 106 -2.70 2.12 -15.07
N GLY A 107 -1.70 1.38 -14.61
CA GLY A 107 -1.54 -0.06 -14.81
C GLY A 107 -0.91 -0.43 -16.14
N GLY A 108 -0.39 -1.66 -16.27
CA GLY A 108 0.28 -2.16 -17.48
C GLY A 108 -0.58 -2.16 -18.75
N GLY A 109 -1.91 -2.07 -18.59
CA GLY A 109 -2.87 -1.95 -19.69
C GLY A 109 -3.36 -0.53 -19.95
N ALA A 110 -2.76 0.49 -19.36
CA ALA A 110 -3.20 1.88 -19.53
C ALA A 110 -3.15 2.32 -20.99
N PRO A 111 -4.12 3.18 -21.43
CA PRO A 111 -4.22 3.60 -22.80
C PRO A 111 -2.98 4.37 -23.29
N LYS A 112 -2.53 4.12 -24.51
CA LYS A 112 -1.35 4.78 -25.11
C LYS A 112 -1.49 6.31 -25.20
N TYR A 113 -2.69 6.87 -25.17
CA TYR A 113 -2.92 8.31 -25.17
C TYR A 113 -2.72 8.95 -23.78
N TYR A 114 -2.52 8.16 -22.72
CA TYR A 114 -2.40 8.64 -21.33
C TYR A 114 -1.40 9.78 -21.15
N PRO A 115 -0.19 9.75 -21.75
CA PRO A 115 0.78 10.84 -21.61
C PRO A 115 0.23 12.22 -22.03
N SER A 116 -0.73 12.26 -22.97
CA SER A 116 -1.37 13.52 -23.38
C SER A 116 -2.17 14.19 -22.27
N PHE A 117 -2.55 13.44 -21.23
CA PHE A 117 -3.24 13.95 -20.06
C PHE A 117 -2.29 14.40 -18.93
N LEU A 118 -0.98 14.29 -19.13
CA LEU A 118 0.02 14.73 -18.14
C LEU A 118 0.53 16.15 -18.41
N ILE A 119 -0.02 16.86 -19.42
CA ILE A 119 0.42 18.19 -19.85
C ILE A 119 -0.73 19.18 -20.02
N GLY A 120 -0.45 20.47 -19.81
CA GLY A 120 -1.35 21.59 -20.09
C GLY A 120 -2.72 21.49 -19.39
N ASP A 121 -3.76 21.94 -20.10
CA ASP A 121 -5.12 21.99 -19.57
C ASP A 121 -5.68 20.59 -19.28
N LYS A 122 -5.26 19.58 -20.05
CA LYS A 122 -5.67 18.19 -19.81
C LYS A 122 -5.14 17.67 -18.47
N LYS A 123 -3.88 18.02 -18.09
CA LYS A 123 -3.32 17.71 -16.78
C LYS A 123 -4.14 18.35 -15.67
N SER A 124 -4.44 19.65 -15.83
CA SER A 124 -5.21 20.39 -14.84
C SER A 124 -6.61 19.80 -14.64
N LYS A 125 -7.26 19.41 -15.76
CA LYS A 125 -8.56 18.71 -15.71
C LYS A 125 -8.44 17.35 -15.01
N LEU A 126 -7.46 16.52 -15.39
CA LEU A 126 -7.27 15.19 -14.81
C LEU A 126 -7.04 15.29 -13.29
N ILE A 127 -6.18 16.18 -12.84
CA ILE A 127 -5.91 16.39 -11.41
C ILE A 127 -7.19 16.80 -10.68
N LYS A 128 -7.94 17.76 -11.21
CA LYS A 128 -9.22 18.19 -10.63
C LYS A 128 -10.19 17.03 -10.51
N ASP A 129 -10.32 16.22 -11.56
CA ASP A 129 -11.26 15.10 -11.60
C ASP A 129 -10.85 13.98 -10.62
N LEU A 130 -9.55 13.68 -10.47
CA LEU A 130 -9.04 12.73 -9.49
C LEU A 130 -9.26 13.20 -8.05
N VAL A 131 -9.04 14.48 -7.77
CA VAL A 131 -9.32 15.07 -6.45
C VAL A 131 -10.82 15.01 -6.14
N ASN A 132 -11.68 15.38 -7.09
CA ASN A 132 -13.12 15.29 -6.93
C ASN A 132 -13.56 13.84 -6.72
N LEU A 133 -13.03 12.89 -7.51
CA LEU A 133 -13.29 11.46 -7.34
C LEU A 133 -13.02 11.03 -5.90
N ALA A 134 -11.86 11.41 -5.36
CA ALA A 134 -11.46 11.04 -3.99
C ALA A 134 -12.37 11.67 -2.93
N VAL A 135 -12.78 12.92 -3.12
CA VAL A 135 -13.66 13.64 -2.18
C VAL A 135 -15.10 13.11 -2.26
N ASP A 136 -15.68 13.03 -3.45
CA ASP A 136 -17.10 12.73 -3.66
C ASP A 136 -17.45 11.27 -3.29
N ASN A 137 -16.46 10.37 -3.43
CA ASN A 137 -16.59 8.96 -3.07
C ASN A 137 -16.00 8.61 -1.70
N ASN A 138 -15.55 9.63 -0.95
CA ASN A 138 -14.91 9.43 0.36
C ASN A 138 -13.75 8.44 0.32
N LEU A 139 -12.91 8.48 -0.73
CA LEU A 139 -11.67 7.70 -0.78
C LEU A 139 -10.60 8.35 0.10
N ASP A 140 -9.63 7.56 0.56
CA ASP A 140 -8.51 8.06 1.36
C ASP A 140 -7.41 8.70 0.52
N GLY A 141 -7.36 8.38 -0.79
CA GLY A 141 -6.39 8.98 -1.70
C GLY A 141 -6.40 8.40 -3.11
N ILE A 142 -5.33 8.71 -3.83
CA ILE A 142 -5.06 8.23 -5.20
C ILE A 142 -3.72 7.49 -5.20
N ASP A 143 -3.70 6.35 -5.88
CA ASP A 143 -2.49 5.59 -6.19
C ASP A 143 -2.11 5.78 -7.65
N VAL A 144 -0.83 6.04 -7.91
CA VAL A 144 -0.29 6.30 -9.25
C VAL A 144 0.53 5.11 -9.71
N ASP A 145 -0.05 4.30 -10.59
CA ASP A 145 0.58 3.11 -11.18
C ASP A 145 0.86 3.34 -12.67
N LEU A 146 1.65 4.38 -12.98
CA LEU A 146 2.06 4.66 -14.35
C LEU A 146 3.34 3.88 -14.67
N GLU A 147 3.33 3.15 -15.80
CA GLU A 147 4.37 2.19 -16.13
C GLU A 147 5.04 2.48 -17.47
N GLY A 148 6.32 2.16 -17.60
CA GLY A 148 7.07 2.20 -18.85
C GLY A 148 7.03 3.58 -19.52
N ALA A 149 6.53 3.65 -20.74
CA ALA A 149 6.45 4.89 -21.52
C ALA A 149 5.50 5.96 -20.92
N LEU A 150 4.69 5.60 -19.92
CA LEU A 150 3.83 6.56 -19.23
C LEU A 150 4.61 7.39 -18.18
N ILE A 151 5.81 6.94 -17.80
CA ILE A 151 6.72 7.68 -16.92
C ILE A 151 7.65 8.53 -17.83
N ASP A 152 7.07 9.56 -18.42
CA ASP A 152 7.76 10.47 -19.32
C ASP A 152 8.28 11.75 -18.62
N ALA A 153 8.78 12.70 -19.37
CA ALA A 153 9.28 13.97 -18.84
C ALA A 153 8.22 14.81 -18.08
N ASN A 154 6.94 14.50 -18.23
CA ASN A 154 5.84 15.22 -17.58
C ASN A 154 5.40 14.56 -16.26
N TYR A 155 5.84 13.32 -16.02
CA TYR A 155 5.46 12.54 -14.85
C TYR A 155 5.76 13.26 -13.53
N GLU A 156 6.98 13.79 -13.36
CA GLU A 156 7.40 14.51 -12.14
C GLU A 156 6.45 15.67 -11.84
N ASN A 157 6.19 16.54 -12.82
CA ASN A 157 5.33 17.69 -12.62
C ASN A 157 3.86 17.28 -12.35
N PHE A 158 3.37 16.23 -13.02
CA PHE A 158 2.05 15.70 -12.75
C PHE A 158 1.93 15.20 -11.30
N VAL A 159 2.90 14.43 -10.83
CA VAL A 159 2.91 13.88 -9.46
C VAL A 159 2.98 15.00 -8.41
N ILE A 160 3.83 16.02 -8.61
CA ILE A 160 3.94 17.17 -7.72
C ILE A 160 2.60 17.92 -7.61
N ASP A 161 1.98 18.23 -8.75
CA ASP A 161 0.74 18.99 -8.79
C ASP A 161 -0.43 18.18 -8.20
N LEU A 162 -0.52 16.88 -8.51
CA LEU A 162 -1.53 15.98 -7.94
C LEU A 162 -1.37 15.86 -6.42
N ALA A 163 -0.15 15.66 -5.94
CA ALA A 163 0.13 15.56 -4.52
C ALA A 163 -0.27 16.85 -3.77
N ALA A 164 0.07 18.01 -4.32
CA ALA A 164 -0.31 19.31 -3.73
C ALA A 164 -1.83 19.46 -3.65
N ALA A 165 -2.56 19.08 -4.71
CA ALA A 165 -4.01 19.19 -4.75
C ALA A 165 -4.71 18.20 -3.80
N LEU A 166 -4.22 16.95 -3.70
CA LEU A 166 -4.75 15.94 -2.78
C LEU A 166 -4.55 16.33 -1.31
N ARG A 167 -3.36 16.86 -0.96
CA ARG A 167 -3.05 17.30 0.41
C ARG A 167 -3.94 18.43 0.89
N GLN A 168 -4.37 19.35 0.00
CA GLN A 168 -5.36 20.39 0.33
C GLN A 168 -6.71 19.81 0.77
N LYS A 169 -6.99 18.56 0.41
CA LYS A 169 -8.21 17.82 0.79
C LYS A 169 -7.95 16.74 1.85
N ASN A 170 -6.79 16.74 2.48
CA ASN A 170 -6.35 15.71 3.43
C ASN A 170 -6.42 14.28 2.82
N LYS A 171 -6.08 14.16 1.52
CA LYS A 171 -6.02 12.88 0.81
C LYS A 171 -4.59 12.46 0.57
N GLN A 172 -4.34 11.16 0.65
CA GLN A 172 -3.02 10.54 0.42
C GLN A 172 -2.72 10.41 -1.07
N ILE A 173 -1.43 10.31 -1.38
CA ILE A 173 -0.93 9.91 -2.68
C ILE A 173 0.09 8.78 -2.51
N THR A 174 -0.11 7.68 -3.23
CA THR A 174 0.83 6.54 -3.28
C THR A 174 1.21 6.23 -4.71
N ALA A 175 2.15 5.33 -4.92
CA ALA A 175 2.45 4.82 -6.24
C ALA A 175 2.80 3.33 -6.21
N ALA A 176 2.54 2.64 -7.31
CA ALA A 176 3.20 1.38 -7.65
C ALA A 176 4.42 1.68 -8.54
N ILE A 177 5.56 1.08 -8.21
CA ILE A 177 6.82 1.30 -8.91
C ILE A 177 7.51 -0.03 -9.22
N ALA A 178 8.09 -0.16 -10.42
CA ALA A 178 8.88 -1.33 -10.79
C ALA A 178 10.36 -0.96 -10.94
N THR A 179 11.25 -1.83 -10.43
CA THR A 179 12.69 -1.61 -10.50
C THR A 179 13.22 -1.60 -11.94
N VAL A 180 12.52 -2.23 -12.88
CA VAL A 180 12.84 -2.16 -14.30
C VAL A 180 12.74 -0.74 -14.86
N TYR A 181 11.93 0.12 -14.27
CA TYR A 181 11.74 1.53 -14.66
C TYR A 181 12.47 2.52 -13.72
N LYS A 182 13.36 2.03 -12.87
CA LYS A 182 14.01 2.77 -11.78
C LYS A 182 14.63 4.09 -12.17
N ASP A 183 15.18 4.19 -13.40
CA ASP A 183 15.88 5.38 -13.91
C ASP A 183 14.90 6.47 -14.42
N GLN A 184 13.61 6.14 -14.55
CA GLN A 184 12.57 7.08 -14.97
C GLN A 184 11.96 7.82 -13.76
N PHE A 185 12.07 7.26 -12.54
CA PHE A 185 11.56 7.90 -11.33
C PHE A 185 12.57 8.88 -10.76
N THR A 186 12.24 10.16 -10.77
CA THR A 186 13.05 11.20 -10.12
C THR A 186 12.87 11.18 -8.60
N ASP A 187 13.90 11.65 -7.87
CA ASP A 187 13.80 11.75 -6.40
C ASP A 187 12.74 12.76 -5.98
N LYS A 188 12.49 13.80 -6.78
CA LYS A 188 11.43 14.78 -6.51
C LYS A 188 10.04 14.18 -6.62
N ALA A 189 9.78 13.34 -7.62
CA ALA A 189 8.51 12.61 -7.74
C ALA A 189 8.34 11.61 -6.59
N LEU A 190 9.38 10.80 -6.30
CA LEU A 190 9.35 9.81 -5.22
C LEU A 190 9.12 10.45 -3.84
N ALA A 191 9.65 11.66 -3.60
CA ALA A 191 9.46 12.39 -2.35
C ALA A 191 8.00 12.81 -2.12
N GLN A 192 7.18 12.90 -3.16
CA GLN A 192 5.78 13.29 -3.04
C GLN A 192 4.89 12.21 -2.46
N PHE A 193 5.25 10.94 -2.63
CA PHE A 193 4.40 9.83 -2.17
C PHE A 193 4.47 9.64 -0.66
N ASP A 194 3.33 9.35 -0.06
CA ASP A 194 3.23 8.97 1.35
C ASP A 194 3.92 7.62 1.58
N PHE A 195 3.73 6.69 0.66
CA PHE A 195 4.51 5.46 0.51
C PHE A 195 4.40 4.92 -0.92
N VAL A 196 5.25 3.97 -1.28
CA VAL A 196 5.29 3.33 -2.60
C VAL A 196 5.25 1.80 -2.49
N ASN A 197 4.57 1.20 -3.43
CA ASN A 197 4.39 -0.25 -3.57
C ASN A 197 5.38 -0.76 -4.61
N ILE A 198 6.39 -1.53 -4.20
CA ILE A 198 7.38 -2.10 -5.12
C ILE A 198 6.75 -3.29 -5.83
N MET A 199 6.58 -3.22 -7.14
CA MET A 199 6.12 -4.33 -7.99
C MET A 199 7.25 -5.35 -8.17
N SER A 200 7.50 -6.18 -7.16
CA SER A 200 8.56 -7.19 -7.15
C SER A 200 8.11 -8.50 -7.81
N TYR A 201 7.68 -8.38 -9.05
CA TYR A 201 7.21 -9.44 -9.93
C TYR A 201 7.38 -9.03 -11.40
N ASP A 202 6.98 -9.89 -12.33
CA ASP A 202 7.03 -9.65 -13.78
C ASP A 202 8.46 -9.46 -14.33
N ARG A 203 9.46 -10.12 -13.72
CA ARG A 203 10.84 -10.17 -14.23
C ARG A 203 10.88 -10.76 -15.65
N THR A 204 10.05 -11.73 -15.93
CA THR A 204 9.81 -12.36 -17.23
C THR A 204 8.33 -12.75 -17.34
N GLY A 205 7.87 -13.04 -18.55
CA GLY A 205 6.50 -13.42 -18.82
C GLY A 205 6.29 -13.74 -20.31
N PRO A 206 5.06 -13.91 -20.79
CA PRO A 206 4.74 -14.25 -22.18
C PRO A 206 5.35 -13.31 -23.21
N TRP A 207 5.62 -12.07 -22.85
CA TRP A 207 6.31 -11.08 -23.71
C TRP A 207 7.81 -11.35 -23.88
N ARG A 208 8.36 -12.35 -23.19
CA ARG A 208 9.76 -12.79 -23.30
C ARG A 208 9.83 -14.32 -23.43
N PRO A 209 9.27 -14.88 -24.50
CA PRO A 209 9.18 -16.33 -24.68
C PRO A 209 10.56 -17.01 -24.82
N ASP A 210 11.60 -16.22 -25.15
CA ASP A 210 13.01 -16.61 -25.19
C ASP A 210 13.67 -16.72 -23.80
N LYS A 211 12.98 -16.27 -22.75
CA LYS A 211 13.49 -16.26 -21.37
C LYS A 211 12.46 -16.84 -20.38
N PRO A 212 12.10 -18.14 -20.54
CA PRO A 212 11.22 -18.79 -19.58
C PRO A 212 11.88 -18.87 -18.19
N GLY A 213 11.07 -18.73 -17.14
CA GLY A 213 11.54 -18.84 -15.77
C GLY A 213 10.63 -18.15 -14.76
N PRO A 214 11.01 -18.16 -13.48
CA PRO A 214 10.27 -17.52 -12.41
C PRO A 214 10.13 -16.00 -12.64
N HIS A 215 8.89 -15.52 -12.69
CA HIS A 215 8.62 -14.09 -12.86
C HIS A 215 8.78 -13.29 -11.56
N ALA A 216 8.73 -13.97 -10.43
CA ALA A 216 8.81 -13.35 -9.10
C ALA A 216 9.59 -14.23 -8.12
N PRO A 217 10.89 -14.56 -8.39
CA PRO A 217 11.68 -15.36 -7.47
C PRO A 217 11.95 -14.59 -6.17
N TYR A 218 12.30 -15.30 -5.09
CA TYR A 218 12.65 -14.68 -3.79
C TYR A 218 13.83 -13.71 -3.92
N SER A 219 14.85 -14.05 -4.71
CA SER A 219 16.00 -13.18 -4.96
C SER A 219 15.63 -11.84 -5.58
N MET A 220 14.57 -11.78 -6.40
CA MET A 220 14.06 -10.51 -6.93
C MET A 220 13.56 -9.59 -5.80
N ALA A 221 12.88 -10.15 -4.81
CA ALA A 221 12.42 -9.36 -3.67
C ALA A 221 13.60 -8.77 -2.86
N GLU A 222 14.67 -9.55 -2.68
CA GLU A 222 15.90 -9.07 -2.02
C GLU A 222 16.57 -7.95 -2.83
N GLU A 223 16.77 -8.17 -4.14
CA GLU A 223 17.40 -7.21 -5.06
C GLU A 223 16.61 -5.88 -5.14
N ASP A 224 15.29 -5.96 -5.24
CA ASP A 224 14.43 -4.78 -5.32
C ASP A 224 14.47 -3.99 -4.00
N LEU A 225 14.36 -4.67 -2.86
CA LEU A 225 14.47 -4.01 -1.55
C LEU A 225 15.85 -3.40 -1.34
N ASP A 226 16.93 -4.07 -1.74
CA ASP A 226 18.27 -3.51 -1.66
C ASP A 226 18.42 -2.26 -2.50
N TYR A 227 17.87 -2.24 -3.71
CA TYR A 227 17.91 -1.07 -4.57
C TYR A 227 17.17 0.13 -3.95
N TRP A 228 15.92 -0.06 -3.57
CA TRP A 228 15.08 1.06 -3.11
C TRP A 228 15.48 1.56 -1.71
N LEU A 229 15.91 0.67 -0.81
CA LEU A 229 16.36 1.03 0.53
C LEU A 229 17.78 1.61 0.53
N ASN A 230 18.73 0.94 -0.13
CA ASN A 230 20.15 1.22 0.04
C ASN A 230 20.71 2.13 -1.05
N THR A 231 20.24 2.00 -2.31
CA THR A 231 20.69 2.83 -3.43
C THR A 231 19.86 4.11 -3.52
N ARG A 232 18.53 4.01 -3.58
CA ARG A 232 17.62 5.16 -3.64
C ARG A 232 17.35 5.79 -2.27
N LYS A 233 17.71 5.11 -1.18
CA LYS A 233 17.59 5.58 0.21
C LYS A 233 16.18 6.01 0.60
N ILE A 234 15.17 5.33 0.05
CA ILE A 234 13.80 5.56 0.46
C ILE A 234 13.61 4.96 1.88
N PRO A 235 13.07 5.71 2.83
CA PRO A 235 12.82 5.23 4.19
C PRO A 235 11.96 3.97 4.20
N ARG A 236 12.30 2.98 5.04
CA ARG A 236 11.60 1.70 5.12
C ARG A 236 10.10 1.82 5.37
N GLU A 237 9.68 2.84 6.12
CA GLU A 237 8.28 3.13 6.43
C GLU A 237 7.48 3.60 5.22
N LYS A 238 8.15 4.01 4.15
CA LYS A 238 7.56 4.41 2.88
C LYS A 238 7.58 3.31 1.81
N LEU A 239 8.01 2.09 2.14
CA LEU A 239 8.09 0.99 1.18
C LEU A 239 7.20 -0.18 1.58
N THR A 240 6.59 -0.81 0.58
CA THR A 240 5.93 -2.11 0.69
C THR A 240 6.42 -3.05 -0.39
N LEU A 241 6.42 -4.36 -0.13
CA LEU A 241 6.87 -5.38 -1.06
C LEU A 241 5.69 -6.00 -1.82
N GLY A 242 5.74 -5.99 -3.15
CA GLY A 242 4.74 -6.59 -4.02
C GLY A 242 4.80 -8.12 -4.06
N LEU A 243 3.63 -8.74 -3.98
CA LEU A 243 3.42 -10.18 -4.01
C LEU A 243 2.38 -10.53 -5.08
N PRO A 244 2.73 -11.38 -6.08
CA PRO A 244 1.79 -11.78 -7.11
C PRO A 244 0.93 -12.96 -6.64
N PHE A 245 -0.38 -12.91 -6.92
CA PHE A 245 -1.30 -14.04 -6.72
C PHE A 245 -1.61 -14.77 -8.04
N TYR A 246 -0.64 -14.80 -8.94
CA TYR A 246 -0.71 -15.41 -10.28
C TYR A 246 0.64 -15.95 -10.70
N GLY A 247 0.62 -16.64 -11.85
CA GLY A 247 1.82 -17.12 -12.51
C GLY A 247 1.72 -16.99 -14.02
N TYR A 248 2.85 -17.21 -14.68
CA TYR A 248 2.98 -17.21 -16.13
C TYR A 248 3.43 -18.56 -16.64
N GLY A 249 2.85 -18.98 -17.79
CA GLY A 249 3.19 -20.20 -18.47
C GLY A 249 4.07 -19.99 -19.70
N PHE A 250 4.89 -20.96 -19.98
CA PHE A 250 5.83 -20.98 -21.11
C PHE A 250 5.83 -22.36 -21.78
N GLY A 251 5.80 -22.36 -23.10
CA GLY A 251 5.87 -23.55 -23.91
C GLY A 251 4.61 -24.41 -23.90
N GLY A 252 4.54 -25.38 -24.80
CA GLY A 252 3.39 -26.26 -24.98
C GLY A 252 2.08 -25.50 -25.18
N ASN A 253 1.05 -25.92 -24.44
CA ASN A 253 -0.25 -25.24 -24.34
C ASN A 253 -0.47 -24.68 -22.92
N ALA A 254 0.60 -24.32 -22.21
CA ALA A 254 0.48 -23.64 -20.92
C ALA A 254 -0.22 -22.29 -21.11
N PRO A 255 -1.15 -21.90 -20.21
CA PRO A 255 -1.79 -20.59 -20.29
C PRO A 255 -0.76 -19.48 -20.09
N GLU A 256 -0.82 -18.40 -20.88
CA GLU A 256 0.09 -17.25 -20.74
C GLU A 256 0.06 -16.67 -19.33
N SER A 257 -1.12 -16.61 -18.72
CA SER A 257 -1.30 -16.20 -17.32
C SER A 257 -2.35 -17.07 -16.63
N VAL A 258 -2.12 -17.38 -15.38
CA VAL A 258 -3.05 -18.19 -14.57
C VAL A 258 -3.08 -17.68 -13.14
N SER A 259 -4.29 -17.49 -12.60
CA SER A 259 -4.45 -17.12 -11.19
C SER A 259 -4.04 -18.26 -10.25
N TYR A 260 -3.55 -17.95 -9.06
CA TYR A 260 -3.24 -18.95 -8.05
C TYR A 260 -4.43 -19.88 -7.76
N LYS A 261 -5.65 -19.34 -7.60
CA LYS A 261 -6.86 -20.17 -7.45
C LYS A 261 -7.11 -21.08 -8.67
N GLY A 262 -6.76 -20.62 -9.86
CA GLY A 262 -6.88 -21.40 -11.09
C GLY A 262 -5.93 -22.60 -11.12
N ILE A 263 -4.69 -22.41 -10.63
CA ILE A 263 -3.72 -23.49 -10.45
C ILE A 263 -4.28 -24.51 -9.46
N LEU A 264 -4.69 -24.07 -8.27
CA LEU A 264 -5.16 -24.97 -7.21
C LEU A 264 -6.47 -25.70 -7.52
N LYS A 265 -7.30 -25.12 -8.41
CA LYS A 265 -8.53 -25.80 -8.89
C LYS A 265 -8.20 -27.08 -9.64
N GLN A 266 -7.11 -27.09 -10.41
CA GLN A 266 -6.67 -28.25 -11.20
C GLN A 266 -5.68 -29.12 -10.43
N TYR A 267 -4.82 -28.51 -9.61
CA TYR A 267 -3.71 -29.16 -8.92
C TYR A 267 -3.66 -28.72 -7.44
N PRO A 268 -4.55 -29.29 -6.60
CA PRO A 268 -4.70 -28.85 -5.20
C PRO A 268 -3.43 -28.98 -4.35
N ASP A 269 -2.53 -29.90 -4.71
CA ASP A 269 -1.29 -30.18 -3.97
C ASP A 269 -0.12 -29.27 -4.36
N SER A 270 -0.32 -28.38 -5.35
CA SER A 270 0.71 -27.43 -5.83
C SER A 270 0.90 -26.21 -4.92
N ILE A 271 0.26 -26.15 -3.76
CA ILE A 271 0.31 -25.02 -2.82
C ILE A 271 1.73 -24.70 -2.31
N ASN A 272 2.61 -25.69 -2.30
CA ASN A 272 3.96 -25.57 -1.75
C ASN A 272 5.05 -25.47 -2.84
N GLN A 273 4.66 -25.35 -4.10
CA GLN A 273 5.57 -25.29 -5.26
C GLN A 273 5.59 -23.88 -5.83
N ASP A 274 6.68 -23.50 -6.49
CA ASP A 274 6.82 -22.24 -7.23
C ASP A 274 6.74 -22.45 -8.75
N GLU A 275 6.66 -23.71 -9.19
CA GLU A 275 6.53 -24.08 -10.60
C GLU A 275 5.78 -25.41 -10.74
N MET A 276 5.20 -25.63 -11.92
CA MET A 276 4.53 -26.88 -12.25
C MET A 276 4.43 -27.09 -13.76
N HIS A 277 4.37 -28.36 -14.16
CA HIS A 277 4.01 -28.72 -15.53
C HIS A 277 2.50 -28.59 -15.75
N LEU A 278 2.12 -27.90 -16.82
CA LEU A 278 0.72 -27.70 -17.21
C LEU A 278 0.59 -27.71 -18.74
N ASN A 279 -0.25 -28.59 -19.28
CA ASN A 279 -0.56 -28.64 -20.69
C ASN A 279 0.68 -28.73 -21.61
N GLY A 280 1.71 -29.48 -21.20
CA GLY A 280 2.95 -29.64 -21.95
C GLY A 280 3.93 -28.48 -21.89
N GLY A 281 3.66 -27.47 -21.08
CA GLY A 281 4.58 -26.37 -20.75
C GLY A 281 4.88 -26.29 -19.27
N MET A 282 5.55 -25.23 -18.86
CA MET A 282 5.90 -24.93 -17.48
C MET A 282 5.17 -23.66 -17.03
N VAL A 283 4.57 -23.68 -15.85
CA VAL A 283 4.00 -22.49 -15.19
C VAL A 283 4.84 -22.15 -13.97
N TYR A 284 5.25 -20.87 -13.87
CA TYR A 284 5.98 -20.34 -12.72
C TYR A 284 5.07 -19.38 -11.93
N TYR A 285 5.03 -19.53 -10.62
CA TYR A 285 4.21 -18.75 -9.69
C TYR A 285 4.90 -18.68 -8.32
N ASN A 286 4.24 -18.20 -7.28
CA ASN A 286 4.74 -18.35 -5.91
C ASN A 286 3.78 -19.24 -5.11
N GLY A 287 4.30 -20.31 -4.49
CA GLY A 287 3.57 -21.11 -3.52
C GLY A 287 3.59 -20.50 -2.12
N LEU A 288 2.84 -21.11 -1.19
CA LEU A 288 2.74 -20.60 0.20
C LEU A 288 4.10 -20.45 0.88
N PRO A 289 5.08 -21.38 0.75
CA PRO A 289 6.39 -21.20 1.40
C PRO A 289 7.13 -19.95 0.92
N THR A 290 7.04 -19.62 -0.37
CA THR A 290 7.68 -18.41 -0.94
C THR A 290 6.94 -17.15 -0.53
N ILE A 291 5.61 -17.14 -0.51
CA ILE A 291 4.81 -16.04 0.03
C ILE A 291 5.14 -15.80 1.51
N ARG A 292 5.26 -16.86 2.32
CA ARG A 292 5.69 -16.78 3.74
C ARG A 292 7.04 -16.10 3.87
N LYS A 293 8.07 -16.59 3.15
CA LYS A 293 9.42 -16.03 3.19
C LYS A 293 9.45 -14.55 2.77
N LYS A 294 8.76 -14.18 1.68
CA LYS A 294 8.67 -12.79 1.22
C LYS A 294 7.96 -11.90 2.23
N THR A 295 6.91 -12.40 2.89
CA THR A 295 6.21 -11.65 3.94
C THR A 295 7.10 -11.44 5.17
N GLN A 296 7.88 -12.44 5.57
CA GLN A 296 8.88 -12.31 6.64
C GLN A 296 9.95 -11.27 6.28
N LEU A 297 10.50 -11.34 5.06
CA LEU A 297 11.45 -10.35 4.55
C LEU A 297 10.86 -8.93 4.59
N ALA A 298 9.60 -8.76 4.19
CA ALA A 298 8.92 -7.47 4.24
C ALA A 298 8.74 -6.97 5.69
N LYS A 299 8.39 -7.83 6.65
CA LYS A 299 8.31 -7.47 8.08
C LYS A 299 9.65 -6.95 8.63
N GLU A 300 10.74 -7.55 8.20
CA GLU A 300 12.08 -7.18 8.65
C GLU A 300 12.55 -5.87 8.03
N ARG A 301 12.26 -5.64 6.74
CA ARG A 301 12.93 -4.62 5.95
C ARG A 301 12.07 -3.40 5.58
N VAL A 302 10.76 -3.55 5.46
CA VAL A 302 9.84 -2.49 5.00
C VAL A 302 8.59 -2.40 5.86
N SER A 303 7.59 -1.59 5.47
CA SER A 303 6.43 -1.31 6.28
C SER A 303 5.18 -2.09 5.89
N GLY A 304 5.27 -2.99 4.92
CA GLY A 304 4.10 -3.73 4.47
C GLY A 304 4.34 -4.61 3.25
N VAL A 305 3.27 -5.24 2.82
CA VAL A 305 3.17 -5.97 1.55
C VAL A 305 2.05 -5.40 0.69
N MET A 306 2.20 -5.53 -0.63
CA MET A 306 1.17 -5.19 -1.61
C MET A 306 0.85 -6.43 -2.46
N ILE A 307 -0.40 -6.62 -2.81
CA ILE A 307 -0.90 -7.84 -3.46
C ILE A 307 -1.51 -7.49 -4.82
N TRP A 308 -0.97 -8.05 -5.89
CA TRP A 308 -1.59 -8.06 -7.21
C TRP A 308 -2.06 -9.49 -7.54
N GLN A 309 -3.35 -9.83 -7.53
CA GLN A 309 -4.48 -9.07 -7.06
C GLN A 309 -5.43 -10.00 -6.25
N LEU A 310 -6.24 -9.43 -5.38
CA LEU A 310 -7.02 -10.14 -4.36
C LEU A 310 -7.95 -11.25 -4.91
N LEU A 311 -8.60 -11.01 -6.07
CA LEU A 311 -9.53 -11.97 -6.66
C LEU A 311 -8.85 -13.19 -7.29
N GLN A 312 -7.52 -13.25 -7.29
CA GLN A 312 -6.75 -14.40 -7.79
C GLN A 312 -6.40 -15.40 -6.69
N ASP A 313 -6.70 -15.07 -5.43
CA ASP A 313 -6.53 -15.97 -4.29
C ASP A 313 -7.65 -17.01 -4.19
N THR A 314 -7.40 -18.03 -3.39
CA THR A 314 -8.39 -18.99 -2.92
C THR A 314 -8.81 -18.69 -1.48
N THR A 315 -9.63 -19.54 -0.86
CA THR A 315 -10.09 -19.39 0.53
C THR A 315 -9.59 -20.50 1.44
N GLY A 316 -9.71 -20.29 2.76
CA GLY A 316 -9.34 -21.28 3.77
C GLY A 316 -7.83 -21.45 3.95
N ALA A 317 -7.41 -22.67 4.35
CA ALA A 317 -6.01 -22.97 4.68
C ALA A 317 -5.02 -22.85 3.51
N ARG A 318 -5.51 -22.76 2.29
CA ARG A 318 -4.69 -22.63 1.07
C ARG A 318 -4.59 -21.19 0.56
N SER A 319 -5.19 -20.22 1.25
CA SER A 319 -5.18 -18.81 0.86
C SER A 319 -3.81 -18.17 1.07
N MET A 320 -3.28 -17.49 0.05
CA MET A 320 -2.06 -16.68 0.16
C MET A 320 -2.26 -15.50 1.11
N LEU A 321 -3.42 -14.83 1.08
CA LEU A 321 -3.75 -13.78 2.02
C LEU A 321 -3.86 -14.33 3.45
N GLY A 322 -4.35 -15.57 3.60
CA GLY A 322 -4.35 -16.28 4.89
C GLY A 322 -2.94 -16.56 5.41
N GLU A 323 -2.03 -16.95 4.53
CA GLU A 323 -0.61 -17.16 4.85
C GLU A 323 0.09 -15.86 5.29
N ILE A 324 -0.14 -14.77 4.54
CA ILE A 324 0.37 -13.43 4.88
C ILE A 324 -0.11 -13.01 6.28
N ASP A 325 -1.42 -13.13 6.56
CA ASP A 325 -2.01 -12.81 7.86
C ASP A 325 -1.42 -13.67 8.99
N GLY A 326 -1.20 -14.96 8.73
CA GLY A 326 -0.53 -15.88 9.67
C GLY A 326 0.86 -15.39 10.06
N VAL A 327 1.70 -15.04 9.08
CA VAL A 327 3.06 -14.50 9.31
C VAL A 327 3.01 -13.19 10.11
N ILE A 328 2.08 -12.30 9.78
CA ILE A 328 1.95 -11.00 10.46
C ILE A 328 1.57 -11.20 11.93
N ARG A 329 0.67 -12.11 12.23
CA ARG A 329 0.19 -12.42 13.59
C ARG A 329 1.12 -13.37 14.37
N GLY A 330 2.21 -13.86 13.77
CA GLY A 330 3.16 -14.77 14.40
C GLY A 330 2.62 -16.18 14.63
N LYS A 331 1.81 -16.66 13.67
CA LYS A 331 1.23 -18.00 13.67
C LYS A 331 2.03 -18.95 12.80
#